data_573ea6a724aa095fe1a173f1c83dd4dd
#
_entry.id   573ea6a724aa095fe1a173f1c83dd4dd
#
_cell.length_a   1.000
_cell.length_b   1.000
_cell.length_c   1.000
_cell.angle_alpha   90.00
_cell.angle_beta   90.00
_cell.angle_gamma   90.00
#
_symmetry.space_group_name_H-M   'P 1'
#
loop_
_entity.id
_entity.type
_entity.pdbx_description
1 polymer ?
#
loop_
_entity_poly.entity_id
_entity_poly.type
_entity_poly.pdbx_seq_one_letter_code
_entity_poly.pdbx_strand_id
1 'polypeptide(L)'
;GFDRVLVLVAPNGQTLRIYAQDQVRDAQMMRAMGLLRHFLSDVPGSTWGQDKEDVANAMADSNSVLMMPNGEDGETFLSPRLGGQPLYWAETPVEGDSWYLENDYSHRDAAFEEIFHLVHDQGIGTNTPGARPDYQAALEAEALEALADGRWGTGAEEWIEELSQEGSLAQEYIASVLDSSMGLWAAWDDGDGGMWGIYTAKSRADVQELDPAGWALLNQFLSP
;
A
#
# COMPACT_ATOMS: atom_id res chain seq x y z
N GLY A 1 -0.82 22.22 -11.59
CA GLY A 1 -1.79 21.20 -12.01
C GLY A 1 -1.11 19.88 -12.24
N PHE A 2 -1.89 18.82 -12.46
CA PHE A 2 -1.38 17.52 -12.88
C PHE A 2 -1.31 17.56 -14.41
N ASP A 3 -0.11 17.61 -14.95
CA ASP A 3 0.14 17.81 -16.38
C ASP A 3 0.81 16.59 -17.05
N ARG A 4 1.08 15.56 -16.27
CA ARG A 4 1.69 14.31 -16.71
C ARG A 4 0.81 13.13 -16.32
N VAL A 5 0.74 12.13 -17.20
CA VAL A 5 -0.07 10.93 -16.98
C VAL A 5 0.62 9.68 -17.51
N LEU A 6 0.56 8.60 -16.72
CA LEU A 6 0.79 7.24 -17.20
C LEU A 6 -0.54 6.48 -17.20
N VAL A 7 -0.69 5.57 -18.16
CA VAL A 7 -1.91 4.80 -18.36
C VAL A 7 -1.59 3.31 -18.38
N LEU A 8 -2.34 2.54 -17.60
CA LEU A 8 -2.39 1.08 -17.66
C LEU A 8 -3.76 0.67 -18.19
N VAL A 9 -3.79 -0.16 -19.21
CA VAL A 9 -5.04 -0.69 -19.78
C VAL A 9 -5.39 -1.97 -19.03
N ALA A 10 -6.58 -2.00 -18.44
CA ALA A 10 -7.13 -3.18 -17.79
C ALA A 10 -7.65 -4.20 -18.82
N PRO A 11 -7.84 -5.48 -18.47
CA PRO A 11 -8.34 -6.52 -19.38
C PRO A 11 -9.68 -6.18 -20.05
N ASN A 12 -10.57 -5.43 -19.37
CA ASN A 12 -11.85 -4.95 -19.94
C ASN A 12 -11.70 -3.80 -20.93
N GLY A 13 -10.47 -3.34 -21.21
CA GLY A 13 -10.18 -2.26 -22.15
C GLY A 13 -10.30 -0.84 -21.56
N GLN A 14 -10.73 -0.71 -20.31
CA GLN A 14 -10.72 0.57 -19.58
C GLN A 14 -9.32 0.87 -19.01
N THR A 15 -9.13 2.03 -18.35
CA THR A 15 -7.80 2.51 -17.99
C THR A 15 -7.69 2.88 -16.54
N LEU A 16 -6.58 2.48 -15.92
CA LEU A 16 -6.05 3.01 -14.67
C LEU A 16 -5.06 4.14 -14.97
N ARG A 17 -5.04 5.18 -14.16
CA ARG A 17 -4.21 6.35 -14.44
C ARG A 17 -3.39 6.75 -13.23
N ILE A 18 -2.14 7.16 -13.51
CA ILE A 18 -1.25 7.79 -12.55
C ILE A 18 -1.01 9.21 -13.05
N TYR A 19 -1.51 10.20 -12.32
CA TYR A 19 -1.27 11.61 -12.61
C TYR A 19 -0.16 12.15 -11.73
N ALA A 20 0.70 13.01 -12.29
CA ALA A 20 1.79 13.64 -11.54
C ALA A 20 1.88 15.14 -11.79
N GLN A 21 2.33 15.85 -10.77
CA GLN A 21 2.75 17.24 -10.87
C GLN A 21 4.21 17.36 -11.35
N ASP A 22 4.66 18.56 -11.61
CA ASP A 22 5.90 18.88 -12.35
C ASP A 22 7.20 18.53 -11.59
N GLN A 23 7.19 18.47 -10.25
CA GLN A 23 8.39 18.07 -9.46
C GLN A 23 8.59 16.54 -9.40
N VAL A 24 7.53 15.76 -9.61
CA VAL A 24 7.62 14.30 -9.61
C VAL A 24 8.49 13.85 -10.77
N ARG A 25 9.59 13.15 -10.50
CA ARG A 25 10.52 12.70 -11.54
C ARG A 25 9.95 11.53 -12.35
N ASP A 26 10.43 11.38 -13.58
CA ASP A 26 10.04 10.22 -14.42
C ASP A 26 10.33 8.89 -13.73
N ALA A 27 11.45 8.78 -13.01
CA ALA A 27 11.81 7.58 -12.26
C ALA A 27 10.77 7.23 -11.18
N GLN A 28 10.23 8.24 -10.48
CA GLN A 28 9.18 8.04 -9.48
C GLN A 28 7.86 7.55 -10.11
N MET A 29 7.44 8.18 -11.21
CA MET A 29 6.26 7.73 -11.95
C MET A 29 6.42 6.31 -12.50
N MET A 30 7.59 5.98 -13.04
CA MET A 30 7.87 4.65 -13.58
C MET A 30 7.92 3.60 -12.46
N ARG A 31 8.43 3.96 -11.29
CA ARG A 31 8.40 3.11 -10.09
C ARG A 31 6.95 2.84 -9.66
N ALA A 32 6.14 3.88 -9.54
CA ALA A 32 4.73 3.74 -9.19
C ALA A 32 3.97 2.84 -10.18
N MET A 33 4.20 3.02 -11.48
CA MET A 33 3.62 2.14 -12.52
C MET A 33 4.14 0.70 -12.40
N GLY A 34 5.41 0.52 -12.07
CA GLY A 34 6.03 -0.80 -11.86
C GLY A 34 5.38 -1.53 -10.69
N LEU A 35 5.18 -0.85 -9.55
CA LEU A 35 4.51 -1.40 -8.38
C LEU A 35 3.04 -1.73 -8.66
N LEU A 36 2.30 -0.85 -9.31
CA LEU A 36 0.91 -1.12 -9.68
C LEU A 36 0.80 -2.37 -10.57
N ARG A 37 1.67 -2.52 -11.55
CA ARG A 37 1.73 -3.73 -12.39
C ARG A 37 2.10 -4.97 -11.60
N HIS A 38 3.05 -4.86 -10.68
CA HIS A 38 3.44 -5.96 -9.81
C HIS A 38 2.27 -6.44 -8.94
N PHE A 39 1.55 -5.53 -8.30
CA PHE A 39 0.40 -5.86 -7.46
C PHE A 39 -0.77 -6.46 -8.24
N LEU A 40 -0.91 -6.10 -9.51
CA LEU A 40 -1.92 -6.66 -10.41
C LEU A 40 -1.44 -7.89 -11.20
N SER A 41 -0.17 -8.31 -11.04
CA SER A 41 0.32 -9.54 -11.67
C SER A 41 -0.19 -10.78 -10.96
N ASP A 42 -0.55 -11.79 -11.73
CA ASP A 42 -1.02 -13.07 -11.19
C ASP A 42 0.05 -13.76 -10.34
N VAL A 43 -0.42 -14.48 -9.32
CA VAL A 43 0.40 -15.34 -8.46
C VAL A 43 -0.10 -16.78 -8.59
N PRO A 44 0.43 -17.56 -9.53
CA PRO A 44 -0.06 -18.91 -9.81
C PRO A 44 -0.04 -19.81 -8.59
N GLY A 45 -1.16 -20.48 -8.32
CA GLY A 45 -1.32 -21.40 -7.20
C GLY A 45 -1.72 -20.75 -5.88
N SER A 46 -1.83 -19.41 -5.82
CA SER A 46 -2.40 -18.71 -4.66
C SER A 46 -3.93 -18.72 -4.69
N THR A 47 -4.54 -18.46 -3.52
CA THR A 47 -6.01 -18.51 -3.38
C THR A 47 -6.68 -17.29 -4.01
N TRP A 48 -6.15 -16.09 -3.78
CA TRP A 48 -6.78 -14.83 -4.19
C TRP A 48 -6.00 -14.05 -5.25
N GLY A 49 -4.73 -14.41 -5.46
CA GLY A 49 -3.86 -13.76 -6.46
C GLY A 49 -3.67 -14.56 -7.74
N GLN A 50 -4.24 -15.77 -7.88
CA GLN A 50 -4.02 -16.66 -9.01
C GLN A 50 -4.41 -16.05 -10.36
N ASP A 51 -5.47 -15.24 -10.35
CA ASP A 51 -5.99 -14.50 -11.50
C ASP A 51 -6.52 -13.17 -10.97
N LYS A 52 -5.96 -12.06 -11.42
CA LYS A 52 -6.32 -10.71 -10.97
C LYS A 52 -6.96 -9.84 -12.04
N GLU A 53 -7.44 -10.45 -13.13
CA GLU A 53 -8.13 -9.71 -14.19
C GLU A 53 -9.35 -8.96 -13.64
N ASP A 54 -10.13 -9.57 -12.77
CA ASP A 54 -11.31 -8.97 -12.16
C ASP A 54 -10.96 -7.86 -11.17
N VAL A 55 -9.83 -7.97 -10.43
CA VAL A 55 -9.32 -6.89 -9.57
C VAL A 55 -8.96 -5.66 -10.41
N ALA A 56 -8.19 -5.86 -11.48
CA ALA A 56 -7.83 -4.78 -12.40
C ALA A 56 -9.07 -4.14 -13.07
N ASN A 57 -10.05 -4.97 -13.44
CA ASN A 57 -11.30 -4.52 -14.04
C ASN A 57 -12.15 -3.72 -13.04
N ALA A 58 -12.27 -4.16 -11.78
CA ALA A 58 -12.98 -3.43 -10.72
C ALA A 58 -12.36 -2.05 -10.49
N MET A 59 -11.04 -1.97 -10.42
CA MET A 59 -10.33 -0.68 -10.32
C MET A 59 -10.61 0.22 -11.53
N ALA A 60 -10.60 -0.31 -12.73
CA ALA A 60 -10.84 0.46 -13.94
C ALA A 60 -12.31 0.94 -14.05
N ASP A 61 -13.26 0.10 -13.65
CA ASP A 61 -14.69 0.41 -13.64
C ASP A 61 -15.02 1.51 -12.61
N SER A 62 -14.30 1.55 -11.48
CA SER A 62 -14.41 2.62 -10.48
C SER A 62 -13.64 3.91 -10.85
N ASN A 63 -12.97 3.94 -12.00
CA ASN A 63 -12.09 5.04 -12.43
C ASN A 63 -10.95 5.33 -11.46
N SER A 64 -10.34 4.31 -10.90
CA SER A 64 -9.22 4.42 -9.96
C SER A 64 -8.08 5.27 -10.50
N VAL A 65 -7.58 6.17 -9.66
CA VAL A 65 -6.51 7.10 -10.01
C VAL A 65 -5.50 7.17 -8.86
N LEU A 66 -4.22 7.03 -9.20
CA LEU A 66 -3.13 7.44 -8.31
C LEU A 66 -2.76 8.89 -8.63
N MET A 67 -2.70 9.72 -7.61
CA MET A 67 -2.33 11.13 -7.73
C MET A 67 -0.97 11.33 -7.08
N MET A 68 0.01 11.81 -7.84
CA MET A 68 1.36 12.12 -7.34
C MET A 68 1.56 13.63 -7.25
N PRO A 69 1.20 14.26 -6.12
CA PRO A 69 1.42 15.69 -5.90
C PRO A 69 2.89 15.99 -5.56
N ASN A 70 3.27 17.24 -5.73
CA ASN A 70 4.52 17.77 -5.18
C ASN A 70 4.45 17.83 -3.66
N GLY A 71 5.62 17.90 -3.00
CA GLY A 71 5.70 18.05 -1.55
C GLY A 71 5.51 16.75 -0.80
N GLU A 72 5.01 16.87 0.42
CA GLU A 72 4.73 15.79 1.35
C GLU A 72 3.29 15.86 1.87
N ASP A 73 2.84 14.83 2.55
CA ASP A 73 1.50 14.80 3.13
C ASP A 73 1.31 15.96 4.12
N GLY A 74 0.11 16.54 4.12
CA GLY A 74 -0.23 17.70 4.95
C GLY A 74 0.23 19.07 4.40
N GLU A 75 1.19 19.13 3.47
CA GLU A 75 1.64 20.39 2.89
C GLU A 75 0.76 20.93 1.76
N THR A 76 0.01 20.07 1.09
CA THR A 76 -0.79 20.49 -0.05
C THR A 76 -2.28 20.52 0.27
N PHE A 77 -2.89 21.67 0.02
CA PHE A 77 -4.35 21.92 0.08
C PHE A 77 -5.18 21.05 -0.89
N LEU A 78 -4.54 20.12 -1.57
CA LEU A 78 -5.13 19.34 -2.66
C LEU A 78 -5.78 18.04 -2.18
N SER A 79 -5.32 17.49 -1.03
CA SER A 79 -5.76 16.19 -0.52
C SER A 79 -7.28 16.00 -0.51
N PRO A 80 -8.12 16.90 0.01
CA PRO A 80 -9.58 16.73 0.02
C PRO A 80 -10.26 16.86 -1.34
N ARG A 81 -9.53 17.29 -2.37
CA ARG A 81 -10.06 17.56 -3.72
C ARG A 81 -9.50 16.60 -4.78
N LEU A 82 -8.56 15.77 -4.39
CA LEU A 82 -8.02 14.74 -5.25
C LEU A 82 -9.03 13.59 -5.28
N GLY A 83 -9.62 13.33 -6.43
CA GLY A 83 -10.52 12.19 -6.62
C GLY A 83 -9.76 10.88 -6.80
N GLY A 84 -8.68 10.61 -6.02
CA GLY A 84 -7.84 9.42 -6.13
C GLY A 84 -6.91 9.25 -4.94
N GLN A 85 -6.17 8.13 -4.90
CA GLN A 85 -5.19 7.83 -3.87
C GLN A 85 -3.98 8.78 -4.01
N PRO A 86 -3.59 9.53 -2.98
CA PRO A 86 -2.39 10.35 -3.02
C PRO A 86 -1.14 9.49 -2.81
N LEU A 87 -0.06 9.85 -3.48
CA LEU A 87 1.31 9.38 -3.21
C LEU A 87 2.24 10.56 -3.48
N TYR A 88 2.75 11.18 -2.43
CA TYR A 88 3.49 12.42 -2.54
C TYR A 88 4.90 12.24 -3.10
N TRP A 89 5.45 13.30 -3.70
CA TRP A 89 6.80 13.32 -4.24
C TRP A 89 7.86 12.92 -3.21
N ALA A 90 7.78 13.45 -1.99
CA ALA A 90 8.75 13.17 -0.92
C ALA A 90 8.70 11.72 -0.44
N GLU A 91 7.58 11.04 -0.62
CA GLU A 91 7.31 9.67 -0.14
C GLU A 91 7.54 8.60 -1.22
N THR A 92 8.12 8.98 -2.34
CA THR A 92 8.42 8.06 -3.45
C THR A 92 9.92 8.07 -3.76
N PRO A 93 10.78 7.61 -2.84
CA PRO A 93 12.22 7.56 -3.11
C PRO A 93 12.53 6.61 -4.26
N VAL A 94 13.58 6.94 -5.02
CA VAL A 94 14.13 6.11 -6.09
C VAL A 94 15.61 5.91 -5.87
N GLU A 95 16.22 4.97 -6.63
CA GLU A 95 17.64 4.70 -6.54
C GLU A 95 18.47 5.99 -6.63
N GLY A 96 19.37 6.18 -5.67
CA GLY A 96 20.23 7.36 -5.54
C GLY A 96 19.70 8.44 -4.58
N ASP A 97 18.49 8.30 -4.06
CA ASP A 97 17.96 9.21 -3.03
C ASP A 97 18.55 8.86 -1.64
N SER A 98 18.53 9.83 -0.72
CA SER A 98 19.10 9.70 0.64
C SER A 98 18.47 8.56 1.43
N TRP A 99 17.19 8.26 1.20
CA TRP A 99 16.53 7.11 1.79
C TRP A 99 17.28 5.79 1.55
N TYR A 100 17.75 5.57 0.31
CA TYR A 100 18.51 4.37 -0.06
C TYR A 100 20.01 4.45 0.26
N LEU A 101 20.59 5.65 0.26
CA LEU A 101 22.03 5.82 0.43
C LEU A 101 22.44 6.04 1.89
N GLU A 102 21.57 6.66 2.69
CA GLU A 102 21.88 7.16 4.04
C GLU A 102 20.94 6.61 5.11
N ASN A 103 19.98 5.74 4.73
CA ASN A 103 18.87 5.29 5.61
C ASN A 103 18.12 6.47 6.24
N ASP A 104 17.81 7.48 5.43
CA ASP A 104 17.12 8.68 5.88
C ASP A 104 15.60 8.42 5.97
N TYR A 105 15.11 8.15 7.16
CA TYR A 105 13.69 7.93 7.45
C TYR A 105 12.91 9.23 7.79
N SER A 106 13.46 10.41 7.48
CA SER A 106 12.71 11.69 7.59
C SER A 106 11.48 11.70 6.70
N HIS A 107 11.57 11.03 5.53
CA HIS A 107 10.44 10.74 4.65
C HIS A 107 10.48 9.25 4.32
N ARG A 108 9.51 8.49 4.79
CA ARG A 108 9.42 7.06 4.51
C ARG A 108 9.13 6.78 3.02
N ASP A 109 9.40 5.58 2.61
CA ASP A 109 8.94 5.09 1.31
C ASP A 109 7.48 4.61 1.44
N ALA A 110 6.53 5.45 1.07
CA ALA A 110 5.11 5.12 1.08
C ALA A 110 4.61 4.51 -0.24
N ALA A 111 5.49 4.32 -1.23
CA ALA A 111 5.04 3.88 -2.55
C ALA A 111 4.40 2.48 -2.55
N PHE A 112 4.87 1.55 -1.71
CA PHE A 112 4.26 0.22 -1.61
C PHE A 112 2.88 0.31 -0.97
N GLU A 113 2.79 0.96 0.17
CA GLU A 113 1.56 1.16 0.93
C GLU A 113 0.48 1.87 0.10
N GLU A 114 0.75 3.07 -0.41
CA GLU A 114 -0.25 3.91 -1.09
C GLU A 114 -0.75 3.30 -2.41
N ILE A 115 0.14 2.62 -3.14
CA ILE A 115 -0.29 1.91 -4.36
C ILE A 115 -1.08 0.65 -3.99
N PHE A 116 -0.71 -0.03 -2.89
CA PHE A 116 -1.49 -1.16 -2.43
C PHE A 116 -2.85 -0.72 -1.85
N HIS A 117 -2.93 0.42 -1.15
CA HIS A 117 -4.20 1.03 -0.72
C HIS A 117 -5.13 1.25 -1.92
N LEU A 118 -4.62 1.79 -3.03
CA LEU A 118 -5.41 1.93 -4.25
C LEU A 118 -5.94 0.60 -4.78
N VAL A 119 -5.10 -0.44 -4.81
CA VAL A 119 -5.50 -1.80 -5.25
C VAL A 119 -6.48 -2.41 -4.28
N HIS A 120 -6.25 -2.25 -2.98
CA HIS A 120 -7.08 -2.79 -1.91
C HIS A 120 -8.47 -2.15 -1.93
N ASP A 121 -8.55 -0.83 -1.90
CA ASP A 121 -9.81 -0.11 -1.83
C ASP A 121 -10.67 -0.30 -3.09
N GLN A 122 -10.07 -0.15 -4.26
CA GLN A 122 -10.79 -0.08 -5.52
C GLN A 122 -10.86 -1.42 -6.29
N GLY A 123 -9.98 -2.35 -5.97
CA GLY A 123 -9.90 -3.64 -6.66
C GLY A 123 -10.33 -4.82 -5.79
N ILE A 124 -9.72 -5.01 -4.63
CA ILE A 124 -10.08 -6.06 -3.66
C ILE A 124 -11.45 -5.72 -3.04
N GLY A 125 -11.60 -4.50 -2.57
CA GLY A 125 -12.81 -3.92 -1.98
C GLY A 125 -12.72 -3.85 -0.46
N THR A 126 -12.76 -2.64 0.07
CA THR A 126 -12.87 -2.36 1.50
C THR A 126 -14.29 -1.93 1.84
N ASN A 127 -14.57 -0.62 1.83
CA ASN A 127 -15.90 -0.07 2.11
C ASN A 127 -16.87 -0.18 0.92
N THR A 128 -16.40 -0.53 -0.25
CA THR A 128 -17.18 -0.79 -1.46
C THR A 128 -16.95 -2.23 -1.93
N PRO A 129 -17.99 -2.90 -2.46
CA PRO A 129 -17.80 -4.24 -3.00
C PRO A 129 -16.76 -4.25 -4.13
N GLY A 130 -15.69 -5.01 -3.94
CA GLY A 130 -14.67 -5.26 -4.94
C GLY A 130 -14.68 -6.69 -5.45
N ALA A 131 -13.58 -7.11 -6.06
CA ALA A 131 -13.46 -8.42 -6.69
C ALA A 131 -13.11 -9.56 -5.70
N ARG A 132 -12.73 -9.25 -4.45
CA ARG A 132 -12.22 -10.23 -3.47
C ARG A 132 -12.85 -10.12 -2.09
N PRO A 133 -14.19 -10.23 -1.95
CA PRO A 133 -14.84 -10.08 -0.65
C PRO A 133 -14.40 -11.09 0.40
N ASP A 134 -14.04 -12.33 -0.02
CA ASP A 134 -13.55 -13.36 0.90
C ASP A 134 -12.14 -13.05 1.41
N TYR A 135 -11.29 -12.45 0.56
CA TYR A 135 -9.97 -11.99 0.98
C TYR A 135 -10.07 -10.79 1.93
N GLN A 136 -10.93 -9.83 1.62
CA GLN A 136 -11.21 -8.71 2.50
C GLN A 136 -11.68 -9.18 3.88
N ALA A 137 -12.62 -10.11 3.94
CA ALA A 137 -13.10 -10.67 5.22
C ALA A 137 -11.98 -11.39 6.00
N ALA A 138 -11.07 -12.06 5.32
CA ALA A 138 -9.92 -12.70 5.95
C ALA A 138 -8.92 -11.67 6.51
N LEU A 139 -8.68 -10.57 5.78
CA LEU A 139 -7.84 -9.46 6.25
C LEU A 139 -8.45 -8.74 7.46
N GLU A 140 -9.75 -8.50 7.45
CA GLU A 140 -10.47 -7.88 8.59
C GLU A 140 -10.36 -8.74 9.85
N ALA A 141 -10.55 -10.04 9.72
CA ALA A 141 -10.44 -10.97 10.84
C ALA A 141 -9.02 -10.98 11.42
N GLU A 142 -8.00 -11.05 10.56
CA GLU A 142 -6.61 -11.08 10.98
C GLU A 142 -6.13 -9.76 11.59
N ALA A 143 -6.57 -8.62 11.05
CA ALA A 143 -6.25 -7.32 11.62
C ALA A 143 -6.75 -7.21 13.08
N LEU A 144 -7.96 -7.70 13.35
CA LEU A 144 -8.51 -7.73 14.71
C LEU A 144 -7.75 -8.71 15.62
N GLU A 145 -7.29 -9.85 15.13
CA GLU A 145 -6.46 -10.78 15.88
C GLU A 145 -5.08 -10.16 16.17
N ALA A 146 -4.46 -9.52 15.18
CA ALA A 146 -3.18 -8.85 15.35
C ALA A 146 -3.22 -7.72 16.39
N LEU A 147 -4.31 -6.96 16.44
CA LEU A 147 -4.56 -5.98 17.50
C LEU A 147 -4.72 -6.63 18.88
N ALA A 148 -5.52 -7.71 18.97
CA ALA A 148 -5.77 -8.40 20.23
C ALA A 148 -4.51 -9.05 20.81
N ASP A 149 -3.61 -9.53 19.97
CA ASP A 149 -2.36 -10.18 20.35
C ASP A 149 -1.21 -9.18 20.55
N GLY A 150 -1.41 -7.90 20.22
CA GLY A 150 -0.38 -6.85 20.30
C GLY A 150 0.71 -6.97 19.25
N ARG A 151 0.43 -7.65 18.12
CA ARG A 151 1.33 -7.72 16.97
C ARG A 151 1.31 -6.44 16.15
N TRP A 152 0.21 -5.69 16.20
CA TRP A 152 -0.02 -4.45 15.49
C TRP A 152 -0.78 -3.44 16.39
N GLY A 153 -0.64 -2.14 16.12
CA GLY A 153 -1.36 -1.08 16.83
C GLY A 153 -0.73 -0.67 18.17
N THR A 154 0.43 -1.23 18.53
CA THR A 154 1.08 -0.94 19.82
C THR A 154 1.47 0.53 19.93
N GLY A 155 0.99 1.22 20.98
CA GLY A 155 1.29 2.63 21.25
C GLY A 155 0.62 3.63 20.30
N ALA A 156 -0.36 3.17 19.51
CA ALA A 156 -1.07 3.97 18.51
C ALA A 156 -2.61 3.91 18.69
N GLU A 157 -3.07 3.85 19.95
CA GLU A 157 -4.49 3.59 20.28
C GLU A 157 -5.44 4.62 19.66
N GLU A 158 -5.07 5.91 19.61
CA GLU A 158 -5.89 6.95 19.00
C GLU A 158 -6.03 6.76 17.48
N TRP A 159 -4.94 6.42 16.82
CA TRP A 159 -4.94 6.11 15.39
C TRP A 159 -5.76 4.85 15.08
N ILE A 160 -5.63 3.79 15.88
CA ILE A 160 -6.43 2.57 15.74
C ILE A 160 -7.94 2.85 15.91
N GLU A 161 -8.31 3.74 16.83
CA GLU A 161 -9.70 4.17 16.98
C GLU A 161 -10.20 4.91 15.74
N GLU A 162 -9.40 5.80 15.15
CA GLU A 162 -9.70 6.51 13.90
C GLU A 162 -9.90 5.52 12.74
N LEU A 163 -8.95 4.61 12.53
CA LEU A 163 -9.04 3.56 11.49
C LEU A 163 -10.28 2.69 11.66
N SER A 164 -10.64 2.37 12.90
CA SER A 164 -11.86 1.60 13.19
C SER A 164 -13.13 2.35 12.79
N GLN A 165 -13.15 3.67 12.98
CA GLN A 165 -14.29 4.51 12.60
C GLN A 165 -14.39 4.68 11.07
N GLU A 166 -13.27 4.70 10.39
CA GLU A 166 -13.16 4.81 8.93
C GLU A 166 -13.36 3.47 8.21
N GLY A 167 -13.24 2.34 8.92
CA GLY A 167 -13.31 1.00 8.33
C GLY A 167 -12.04 0.60 7.58
N SER A 168 -10.89 1.17 7.92
CA SER A 168 -9.60 1.00 7.23
C SER A 168 -8.60 0.10 7.97
N LEU A 169 -8.97 -0.51 9.12
CA LEU A 169 -8.06 -1.36 9.91
C LEU A 169 -7.36 -2.44 9.07
N ALA A 170 -8.09 -3.17 8.24
CA ALA A 170 -7.53 -4.24 7.42
C ALA A 170 -6.55 -3.69 6.38
N GLN A 171 -6.80 -2.51 5.87
CA GLN A 171 -5.98 -1.84 4.86
C GLN A 171 -4.63 -1.44 5.45
N GLU A 172 -4.63 -0.80 6.60
CA GLU A 172 -3.40 -0.37 7.29
C GLU A 172 -2.61 -1.55 7.88
N TYR A 173 -3.30 -2.56 8.39
CA TYR A 173 -2.64 -3.77 8.86
C TYR A 173 -1.86 -4.48 7.75
N ILE A 174 -2.52 -4.78 6.61
CA ILE A 174 -1.83 -5.50 5.54
C ILE A 174 -0.76 -4.65 4.85
N ALA A 175 -0.88 -3.33 4.84
CA ALA A 175 0.18 -2.42 4.41
C ALA A 175 1.41 -2.52 5.34
N SER A 176 1.21 -2.60 6.66
CA SER A 176 2.30 -2.81 7.63
C SER A 176 3.03 -4.14 7.40
N VAL A 177 2.27 -5.22 7.11
CA VAL A 177 2.82 -6.53 6.75
C VAL A 177 3.61 -6.46 5.45
N LEU A 178 3.07 -5.79 4.43
CA LEU A 178 3.69 -5.59 3.12
C LEU A 178 5.02 -4.85 3.25
N ASP A 179 5.03 -3.69 3.87
CA ASP A 179 6.20 -2.82 4.01
C ASP A 179 7.35 -3.53 4.73
N SER A 180 7.06 -4.23 5.83
CA SER A 180 8.06 -5.01 6.55
C SER A 180 8.54 -6.21 5.72
N SER A 181 7.64 -6.88 4.97
CA SER A 181 7.99 -7.98 4.07
C SER A 181 8.88 -7.52 2.91
N MET A 182 8.75 -6.29 2.44
CA MET A 182 9.61 -5.68 1.43
C MET A 182 10.89 -5.10 2.01
N GLY A 183 11.08 -5.15 3.33
CA GLY A 183 12.28 -4.71 4.03
C GLY A 183 12.40 -3.19 4.18
N LEU A 184 11.30 -2.46 4.01
CA LEU A 184 11.31 -0.99 4.07
C LEU A 184 11.69 -0.48 5.47
N TRP A 185 11.44 -1.26 6.50
CA TRP A 185 11.77 -0.92 7.89
C TRP A 185 13.06 -1.56 8.41
N ALA A 186 13.71 -2.41 7.62
CA ALA A 186 14.83 -3.22 8.10
C ALA A 186 16.04 -2.40 8.58
N ALA A 187 16.25 -1.20 8.05
CA ALA A 187 17.35 -0.31 8.42
C ALA A 187 16.93 0.80 9.41
N TRP A 188 15.66 0.89 9.80
CA TRP A 188 15.22 1.85 10.81
C TRP A 188 15.76 1.45 12.19
N ASP A 189 16.49 2.34 12.84
CA ASP A 189 17.27 2.05 14.06
C ASP A 189 16.75 2.75 15.34
N ASP A 190 15.69 3.55 15.21
CA ASP A 190 15.11 4.31 16.34
C ASP A 190 14.00 3.51 17.08
N GLY A 191 14.13 2.19 17.15
CA GLY A 191 13.22 1.34 17.90
C GLY A 191 13.10 -0.08 17.39
N ASP A 192 12.26 -0.85 18.07
CA ASP A 192 11.92 -2.23 17.70
C ASP A 192 10.66 -2.23 16.81
N GLY A 193 10.60 -3.16 15.87
CA GLY A 193 9.47 -3.32 14.97
C GLY A 193 9.49 -2.41 13.75
N GLY A 194 8.51 -2.58 12.88
CA GLY A 194 8.25 -1.74 11.71
C GLY A 194 7.22 -0.66 12.01
N MET A 195 7.00 0.24 11.03
CA MET A 195 6.01 1.30 11.11
C MET A 195 6.14 2.10 12.42
N TRP A 196 7.37 2.60 12.67
CA TRP A 196 7.75 3.34 13.89
C TRP A 196 7.43 2.59 15.21
N GLY A 197 7.45 1.25 15.21
CA GLY A 197 7.17 0.41 16.35
C GLY A 197 5.69 0.02 16.52
N ILE A 198 4.81 0.47 15.63
CA ILE A 198 3.38 0.12 15.65
C ILE A 198 3.15 -1.34 15.25
N TYR A 199 4.00 -1.89 14.37
CA TYR A 199 3.98 -3.27 13.94
C TYR A 199 5.16 -4.05 14.49
N THR A 200 4.94 -5.24 15.01
CA THR A 200 5.96 -6.04 15.68
C THR A 200 7.11 -6.48 14.78
N ALA A 201 6.87 -6.66 13.48
CA ALA A 201 7.85 -7.16 12.54
C ALA A 201 8.52 -6.00 11.77
N LYS A 202 9.85 -6.09 11.61
CA LYS A 202 10.69 -5.08 10.95
C LYS A 202 11.22 -5.53 9.59
N SER A 203 11.36 -6.82 9.42
CA SER A 203 11.89 -7.45 8.22
C SER A 203 11.03 -8.62 7.78
N ARG A 204 11.27 -9.10 6.56
CA ARG A 204 10.59 -10.31 6.04
C ARG A 204 10.73 -11.53 6.96
N ALA A 205 11.90 -11.72 7.56
CA ALA A 205 12.13 -12.83 8.47
C ALA A 205 11.29 -12.67 9.74
N ASP A 206 11.20 -11.45 10.26
CA ASP A 206 10.37 -11.18 11.44
C ASP A 206 8.89 -11.37 11.14
N VAL A 207 8.39 -10.95 9.95
CA VAL A 207 6.99 -11.20 9.55
C VAL A 207 6.70 -12.69 9.52
N GLN A 208 7.59 -13.51 8.96
CA GLN A 208 7.43 -14.96 8.92
C GLN A 208 7.40 -15.62 10.31
N GLU A 209 8.17 -15.09 11.26
CA GLU A 209 8.29 -15.60 12.61
C GLU A 209 7.21 -15.07 13.55
N LEU A 210 6.97 -13.75 13.53
CA LEU A 210 6.16 -13.05 14.52
C LEU A 210 4.70 -12.87 14.09
N ASP A 211 4.45 -12.85 12.78
CA ASP A 211 3.12 -12.72 12.19
C ASP A 211 2.90 -13.66 10.98
N PRO A 212 2.97 -14.99 11.22
CA PRO A 212 2.85 -15.99 10.14
C PRO A 212 1.47 -15.95 9.43
N ALA A 213 0.44 -15.46 10.09
CA ALA A 213 -0.89 -15.33 9.49
C ALA A 213 -0.95 -14.15 8.52
N GLY A 214 -0.45 -12.98 8.90
CA GLY A 214 -0.29 -11.85 7.98
C GLY A 214 0.60 -12.20 6.79
N TRP A 215 1.72 -12.88 7.03
CA TRP A 215 2.57 -13.41 5.96
C TRP A 215 1.82 -14.34 5.02
N ALA A 216 1.02 -15.27 5.54
CA ALA A 216 0.23 -16.19 4.73
C ALA A 216 -0.80 -15.47 3.88
N LEU A 217 -1.53 -14.49 4.45
CA LEU A 217 -2.51 -13.69 3.73
C LEU A 217 -1.85 -12.86 2.61
N LEU A 218 -0.73 -12.20 2.90
CA LEU A 218 0.02 -11.44 1.90
C LEU A 218 0.39 -12.32 0.70
N ASN A 219 0.94 -13.52 0.95
CA ASN A 219 1.39 -14.44 -0.10
C ASN A 219 0.24 -15.12 -0.87
N GLN A 220 -0.98 -15.09 -0.37
CA GLN A 220 -2.14 -15.58 -1.11
C GLN A 220 -2.70 -14.55 -2.11
N PHE A 221 -2.13 -13.33 -2.11
CA PHE A 221 -2.51 -12.29 -3.05
C PHE A 221 -1.30 -11.71 -3.81
N LEU A 222 -0.18 -11.47 -3.14
CA LEU A 222 1.04 -10.92 -3.72
C LEU A 222 2.16 -11.97 -3.77
N SER A 223 3.07 -11.81 -4.73
CA SER A 223 4.36 -12.49 -4.73
C SER A 223 5.39 -11.53 -4.11
N PRO A 224 5.83 -11.77 -2.88
CA PRO A 224 6.81 -10.92 -2.20
C PRO A 224 8.24 -11.11 -2.70
#